data_86940e4468b2a3b8ef46480f9ba58ce5
#
_entry.id   86940e4468b2a3b8ef46480f9ba58ce5
#
_cell.length_a   1.000
_cell.length_b   1.000
_cell.length_c   1.000
_cell.angle_alpha   90.00
_cell.angle_beta   90.00
_cell.angle_gamma   90.00
#
_symmetry.space_group_name_H-M   'P 1'
#
loop_
_entity.id
_entity.type
_entity.pdbx_description
1 polymer ?
#
loop_
_entity_poly.entity_id
_entity_poly.type
_entity_poly.pdbx_seq_one_letter_code
_entity_poly.pdbx_strand_id
1 'polypeptide(L)'
;MKKILVPCDFSDSAVQAFKFAAEIARGNNGEVILLNVVEIPVVHDSVMMPALTYEETYLKEMKDRADRDFAKMKSKWAKDGPKVTTQVQYGATTPTISRFVEENKISLVVMGTKGASGLKEFFVGSNTEKIVRWCPVPVISIKNATKASSIKNIVFPSTLHKDEEELTMKIKALQDFFKATLHILYINTPANFRTDVVNRKMLNEFAKRFMLKNFTLNVYNDLSEEAGVANFTKEIKGDMIAMATHGRKGLSHLMSGSIAEDVVNHIECPIWTWKTN
;
A
#
# COMPACT_ATOMS: atom_id res chain seq x y z
N MET A 1 8.85 -6.36 -9.71
CA MET A 1 7.38 -6.36 -9.48
C MET A 1 6.69 -6.97 -10.70
N LYS A 2 6.67 -8.32 -10.79
CA LYS A 2 6.17 -8.99 -12.02
C LYS A 2 4.68 -9.34 -11.96
N LYS A 3 4.16 -9.69 -10.78
CA LYS A 3 2.73 -9.97 -10.57
C LYS A 3 2.17 -8.97 -9.57
N ILE A 4 1.25 -8.15 -10.02
CA ILE A 4 0.63 -7.09 -9.21
C ILE A 4 -0.83 -7.44 -8.98
N LEU A 5 -1.23 -7.54 -7.73
CA LEU A 5 -2.64 -7.73 -7.35
C LEU A 5 -3.30 -6.39 -7.10
N VAL A 6 -4.49 -6.22 -7.64
CA VAL A 6 -5.37 -5.09 -7.35
C VAL A 6 -6.70 -5.63 -6.82
N PRO A 7 -6.92 -5.62 -5.49
CA PRO A 7 -8.24 -5.84 -4.92
C PRO A 7 -9.21 -4.80 -5.47
N CYS A 8 -10.35 -5.25 -5.99
CA CYS A 8 -11.25 -4.40 -6.77
C CYS A 8 -12.71 -4.60 -6.33
N ASP A 9 -13.29 -3.53 -5.80
CA ASP A 9 -14.71 -3.40 -5.48
C ASP A 9 -15.47 -2.53 -6.50
N PHE A 10 -14.81 -2.22 -7.62
CA PHE A 10 -15.30 -1.37 -8.72
C PHE A 10 -15.50 0.10 -8.34
N SER A 11 -15.08 0.52 -7.16
CA SER A 11 -15.06 1.94 -6.75
C SER A 11 -14.09 2.76 -7.60
N ASP A 12 -14.24 4.09 -7.60
CA ASP A 12 -13.32 5.00 -8.29
C ASP A 12 -11.88 4.84 -7.77
N SER A 13 -11.70 4.61 -6.47
CA SER A 13 -10.38 4.39 -5.89
C SER A 13 -9.75 3.07 -6.36
N ALA A 14 -10.52 2.00 -6.52
CA ALA A 14 -10.05 0.75 -7.11
C ALA A 14 -9.65 0.94 -8.59
N VAL A 15 -10.39 1.77 -9.34
CA VAL A 15 -10.02 2.15 -10.71
C VAL A 15 -8.70 2.92 -10.74
N GLN A 16 -8.46 3.87 -9.81
CA GLN A 16 -7.19 4.59 -9.75
C GLN A 16 -6.03 3.65 -9.37
N ALA A 17 -6.25 2.73 -8.41
CA ALA A 17 -5.28 1.70 -8.06
C ALA A 17 -4.93 0.82 -9.27
N PHE A 18 -5.92 0.42 -10.06
CA PHE A 18 -5.70 -0.35 -11.28
C PHE A 18 -4.86 0.41 -12.31
N LYS A 19 -5.17 1.69 -12.57
CA LYS A 19 -4.40 2.52 -13.51
C LYS A 19 -2.93 2.62 -13.08
N PHE A 20 -2.69 2.90 -11.81
CA PHE A 20 -1.35 2.98 -11.24
C PHE A 20 -0.60 1.63 -11.36
N ALA A 21 -1.25 0.52 -11.01
CA ALA A 21 -0.70 -0.83 -11.16
C ALA A 21 -0.37 -1.17 -12.63
N ALA A 22 -1.23 -0.77 -13.56
CA ALA A 22 -1.02 -1.00 -14.99
C ALA A 22 0.20 -0.23 -15.53
N GLU A 23 0.45 1.01 -15.07
CA GLU A 23 1.67 1.74 -15.41
C GLU A 23 2.93 1.05 -14.86
N ILE A 24 2.91 0.58 -13.60
CA ILE A 24 4.01 -0.20 -13.01
C ILE A 24 4.27 -1.47 -13.81
N ALA A 25 3.22 -2.23 -14.13
CA ALA A 25 3.34 -3.48 -14.87
C ALA A 25 3.91 -3.27 -16.27
N ARG A 26 3.49 -2.20 -16.97
CA ARG A 26 4.03 -1.84 -18.29
C ARG A 26 5.53 -1.56 -18.24
N GLY A 27 5.99 -0.81 -17.23
CA GLY A 27 7.41 -0.47 -17.06
C GLY A 27 8.31 -1.65 -16.70
N ASN A 28 7.73 -2.82 -16.36
CA ASN A 28 8.47 -3.99 -15.86
C ASN A 28 8.11 -5.30 -16.56
N ASN A 29 7.43 -5.26 -17.70
CA ASN A 29 6.88 -6.44 -18.39
C ASN A 29 6.14 -7.38 -17.42
N GLY A 30 5.37 -6.79 -16.52
CA GLY A 30 4.58 -7.47 -15.50
C GLY A 30 3.15 -7.73 -15.94
N GLU A 31 2.39 -8.38 -15.05
CA GLU A 31 0.96 -8.60 -15.21
C GLU A 31 0.18 -8.03 -14.02
N VAL A 32 -1.06 -7.63 -14.27
CA VAL A 32 -1.99 -7.18 -13.25
C VAL A 32 -3.10 -8.20 -13.09
N ILE A 33 -3.40 -8.56 -11.85
CA ILE A 33 -4.55 -9.40 -11.50
C ILE A 33 -5.56 -8.54 -10.76
N LEU A 34 -6.75 -8.37 -11.33
CA LEU A 34 -7.87 -7.73 -10.67
C LEU A 34 -8.64 -8.80 -9.89
N LEU A 35 -8.75 -8.64 -8.59
CA LEU A 35 -9.43 -9.58 -7.70
C LEU A 35 -10.65 -8.93 -7.07
N ASN A 36 -11.83 -9.44 -7.37
CA ASN A 36 -13.04 -9.12 -6.61
C ASN A 36 -13.32 -10.24 -5.60
N VAL A 37 -13.57 -9.88 -4.36
CA VAL A 37 -13.97 -10.82 -3.30
C VAL A 37 -15.43 -10.57 -2.97
N VAL A 38 -16.26 -11.56 -3.21
CA VAL A 38 -17.68 -11.56 -2.87
C VAL A 38 -17.82 -12.11 -1.45
N GLU A 39 -18.25 -11.27 -0.52
CA GLU A 39 -18.52 -11.71 0.84
C GLU A 39 -19.81 -12.51 0.89
N ILE A 40 -19.72 -13.73 1.44
CA ILE A 40 -20.89 -14.59 1.63
C ILE A 40 -21.55 -14.17 2.94
N PRO A 41 -22.83 -13.74 2.92
CA PRO A 41 -23.56 -13.45 4.16
C PRO A 41 -23.61 -14.72 5.03
N VAL A 42 -23.16 -14.62 6.27
CA VAL A 42 -23.33 -15.72 7.23
C VAL A 42 -24.77 -15.70 7.71
N VAL A 43 -25.59 -16.59 7.15
CA VAL A 43 -26.96 -16.79 7.62
C VAL A 43 -26.90 -17.66 8.86
N HIS A 44 -27.00 -17.06 10.04
CA HIS A 44 -27.26 -17.77 11.27
C HIS A 44 -28.76 -18.04 11.33
N ASP A 45 -29.24 -19.17 10.81
CA ASP A 45 -30.35 -19.92 11.37
C ASP A 45 -30.80 -21.10 10.50
N SER A 46 -31.43 -22.02 11.14
CA SER A 46 -31.81 -23.42 10.96
C SER A 46 -32.82 -23.75 9.84
N VAL A 47 -32.78 -23.15 8.68
CA VAL A 47 -33.66 -23.49 7.54
C VAL A 47 -32.82 -23.91 6.34
N MET A 48 -32.40 -25.17 6.32
CA MET A 48 -31.27 -25.63 5.52
C MET A 48 -31.50 -25.82 4.00
N MET A 49 -32.67 -25.99 3.45
CA MET A 49 -32.82 -26.35 2.03
C MET A 49 -33.13 -25.18 1.09
N PRO A 50 -34.02 -24.24 1.40
CA PRO A 50 -34.22 -23.08 0.54
C PRO A 50 -33.01 -22.13 0.48
N ALA A 51 -32.18 -22.13 1.54
CA ALA A 51 -30.99 -21.28 1.63
C ALA A 51 -29.90 -21.66 0.62
N LEU A 52 -29.64 -22.95 0.39
CA LEU A 52 -28.59 -23.42 -0.52
C LEU A 52 -28.85 -23.05 -1.99
N THR A 53 -30.07 -23.19 -2.45
CA THR A 53 -30.43 -22.83 -3.85
C THR A 53 -30.41 -21.31 -4.07
N TYR A 54 -30.78 -20.53 -3.06
CA TYR A 54 -30.71 -19.09 -3.08
C TYR A 54 -29.24 -18.62 -3.07
N GLU A 55 -28.39 -19.28 -2.29
CA GLU A 55 -26.96 -18.98 -2.20
C GLU A 55 -26.27 -19.22 -3.53
N GLU A 56 -26.48 -20.34 -4.20
CA GLU A 56 -25.90 -20.63 -5.52
C GLU A 56 -26.32 -19.60 -6.58
N THR A 57 -27.58 -19.24 -6.62
CA THR A 57 -28.10 -18.23 -7.55
C THR A 57 -27.50 -16.85 -7.26
N TYR A 58 -27.45 -16.46 -6.00
CA TYR A 58 -26.83 -15.21 -5.57
C TYR A 58 -25.33 -15.14 -5.95
N LEU A 59 -24.57 -16.18 -5.67
CA LEU A 59 -23.13 -16.23 -5.99
C LEU A 59 -22.89 -16.15 -7.50
N LYS A 60 -23.74 -16.82 -8.29
CA LYS A 60 -23.69 -16.75 -9.75
C LYS A 60 -23.98 -15.34 -10.25
N GLU A 61 -25.02 -14.69 -9.76
CA GLU A 61 -25.38 -13.32 -10.14
C GLU A 61 -24.27 -12.34 -9.79
N MET A 62 -23.67 -12.46 -8.59
CA MET A 62 -22.54 -11.61 -8.15
C MET A 62 -21.31 -11.82 -9.04
N LYS A 63 -21.01 -13.07 -9.39
CA LYS A 63 -19.92 -13.37 -10.32
C LYS A 63 -20.17 -12.77 -11.70
N ASP A 64 -21.37 -12.97 -12.27
CA ASP A 64 -21.73 -12.45 -13.59
C ASP A 64 -21.69 -10.91 -13.62
N ARG A 65 -22.06 -10.26 -12.51
CA ARG A 65 -21.92 -8.82 -12.35
C ARG A 65 -20.45 -8.40 -12.32
N ALA A 66 -19.63 -9.05 -11.50
CA ALA A 66 -18.22 -8.76 -11.42
C ALA A 66 -17.51 -8.96 -12.78
N ASP A 67 -17.84 -10.03 -13.50
CA ASP A 67 -17.26 -10.29 -14.83
C ASP A 67 -17.63 -9.19 -15.84
N ARG A 68 -18.89 -8.71 -15.83
CA ARG A 68 -19.32 -7.57 -16.67
C ARG A 68 -18.57 -6.28 -16.32
N ASP A 69 -18.38 -5.97 -15.03
CA ASP A 69 -17.71 -4.76 -14.59
C ASP A 69 -16.21 -4.83 -14.85
N PHE A 70 -15.59 -5.99 -14.69
CA PHE A 70 -14.21 -6.23 -15.15
C PHE A 70 -14.06 -6.04 -16.67
N ALA A 71 -14.98 -6.54 -17.46
CA ALA A 71 -14.93 -6.34 -18.91
C ALA A 71 -14.98 -4.84 -19.29
N LYS A 72 -15.84 -4.06 -18.62
CA LYS A 72 -15.88 -2.58 -18.79
C LYS A 72 -14.56 -1.92 -18.38
N MET A 73 -14.00 -2.29 -17.23
CA MET A 73 -12.72 -1.74 -16.78
C MET A 73 -11.58 -2.05 -17.76
N LYS A 74 -11.48 -3.30 -18.21
CA LYS A 74 -10.45 -3.73 -19.16
C LYS A 74 -10.57 -3.01 -20.49
N SER A 75 -11.78 -2.91 -21.06
CA SER A 75 -12.00 -2.24 -22.35
C SER A 75 -11.64 -0.74 -22.29
N LYS A 76 -11.87 -0.10 -21.14
CA LYS A 76 -11.63 1.32 -20.96
C LYS A 76 -10.17 1.67 -20.61
N TRP A 77 -9.50 0.82 -19.84
CA TRP A 77 -8.22 1.20 -19.19
C TRP A 77 -7.05 0.25 -19.47
N ALA A 78 -7.29 -0.95 -20.05
CA ALA A 78 -6.24 -1.93 -20.35
C ALA A 78 -5.99 -2.10 -21.86
N LYS A 79 -6.64 -1.34 -22.71
CA LYS A 79 -6.43 -1.34 -24.17
C LYS A 79 -5.00 -0.90 -24.41
N ASP A 80 -4.18 -1.69 -25.08
CA ASP A 80 -2.76 -1.46 -25.31
C ASP A 80 -1.88 -1.44 -24.01
N GLY A 81 -2.40 -2.02 -22.93
CA GLY A 81 -1.75 -2.10 -21.62
C GLY A 81 -0.97 -3.39 -21.36
N PRO A 82 -0.54 -3.62 -20.12
CA PRO A 82 0.05 -4.88 -19.70
C PRO A 82 -0.99 -6.01 -19.74
N LYS A 83 -0.52 -7.26 -19.61
CA LYS A 83 -1.42 -8.40 -19.41
C LYS A 83 -2.28 -8.18 -18.16
N VAL A 84 -3.60 -8.23 -18.31
CA VAL A 84 -4.57 -8.09 -17.22
C VAL A 84 -5.46 -9.33 -17.15
N THR A 85 -5.42 -10.02 -16.01
CA THR A 85 -6.31 -11.13 -15.67
C THR A 85 -7.31 -10.70 -14.60
N THR A 86 -8.46 -11.36 -14.55
CA THR A 86 -9.52 -11.07 -13.59
C THR A 86 -9.89 -12.33 -12.84
N GLN A 87 -10.16 -12.19 -11.54
CA GLN A 87 -10.55 -13.30 -10.67
C GLN A 87 -11.68 -12.84 -9.74
N VAL A 88 -12.63 -13.74 -9.51
CA VAL A 88 -13.64 -13.59 -8.47
C VAL A 88 -13.41 -14.69 -7.44
N GLN A 89 -13.32 -14.31 -6.19
CA GLN A 89 -13.18 -15.22 -5.05
C GLN A 89 -14.34 -14.98 -4.08
N TYR A 90 -14.61 -15.97 -3.24
CA TYR A 90 -15.68 -15.93 -2.26
C TYR A 90 -15.12 -16.05 -0.84
N GLY A 91 -15.70 -15.32 0.09
CA GLY A 91 -15.35 -15.37 1.51
C GLY A 91 -15.06 -14.01 2.11
N ALA A 92 -14.50 -13.98 3.32
CA ALA A 92 -14.11 -12.76 4.00
C ALA A 92 -12.95 -12.07 3.25
N THR A 93 -13.10 -10.77 2.97
CA THR A 93 -12.21 -10.01 2.06
C THR A 93 -10.73 -10.14 2.43
N THR A 94 -10.34 -9.79 3.66
CA THR A 94 -8.92 -9.75 4.06
C THR A 94 -8.23 -11.14 4.04
N PRO A 95 -8.79 -12.21 4.65
CA PRO A 95 -8.19 -13.54 4.59
C PRO A 95 -8.09 -14.08 3.17
N THR A 96 -9.10 -13.83 2.33
CA THR A 96 -9.12 -14.27 0.93
C THR A 96 -8.01 -13.60 0.13
N ILE A 97 -7.82 -12.28 0.28
CA ILE A 97 -6.72 -11.55 -0.38
C ILE A 97 -5.36 -12.08 0.09
N SER A 98 -5.16 -12.28 1.41
CA SER A 98 -3.88 -12.77 1.95
C SER A 98 -3.53 -14.14 1.40
N ARG A 99 -4.46 -15.09 1.41
CA ARG A 99 -4.29 -16.41 0.82
C ARG A 99 -3.98 -16.32 -0.67
N PHE A 100 -4.72 -15.50 -1.42
CA PHE A 100 -4.52 -15.31 -2.85
C PHE A 100 -3.11 -14.78 -3.17
N VAL A 101 -2.60 -13.86 -2.36
CA VAL A 101 -1.24 -13.31 -2.48
C VAL A 101 -0.19 -14.42 -2.39
N GLU A 102 -0.31 -15.31 -1.42
CA GLU A 102 0.64 -16.41 -1.20
C GLU A 102 0.56 -17.47 -2.32
N GLU A 103 -0.65 -17.96 -2.61
CA GLU A 103 -0.87 -19.03 -3.61
C GLU A 103 -0.45 -18.62 -5.02
N ASN A 104 -0.63 -17.35 -5.38
CA ASN A 104 -0.34 -16.85 -6.73
C ASN A 104 1.03 -16.18 -6.86
N LYS A 105 1.86 -16.20 -5.80
CA LYS A 105 3.19 -15.58 -5.78
C LYS A 105 3.14 -14.11 -6.23
N ILE A 106 2.21 -13.37 -5.65
CA ILE A 106 2.07 -11.94 -5.88
C ILE A 106 3.33 -11.23 -5.36
N SER A 107 3.80 -10.22 -6.06
CA SER A 107 5.00 -9.45 -5.67
C SER A 107 4.69 -8.05 -5.14
N LEU A 108 3.48 -7.57 -5.37
CA LEU A 108 3.00 -6.25 -4.95
C LEU A 108 1.47 -6.25 -4.92
N VAL A 109 0.89 -5.64 -3.91
CA VAL A 109 -0.53 -5.28 -3.88
C VAL A 109 -0.65 -3.78 -4.11
N VAL A 110 -1.57 -3.36 -4.98
CA VAL A 110 -1.94 -1.93 -5.16
C VAL A 110 -3.43 -1.81 -4.90
N MET A 111 -3.82 -0.95 -3.98
CA MET A 111 -5.23 -0.82 -3.62
C MET A 111 -5.64 0.63 -3.33
N GLY A 112 -6.90 0.92 -3.55
CA GLY A 112 -7.49 2.20 -3.18
C GLY A 112 -7.70 2.29 -1.67
N THR A 113 -7.64 3.49 -1.11
CA THR A 113 -7.88 3.70 0.33
C THR A 113 -9.35 3.87 0.68
N LYS A 114 -10.21 4.22 -0.30
CA LYS A 114 -11.67 4.36 -0.12
C LYS A 114 -12.37 3.19 -0.78
N GLY A 115 -13.25 2.51 -0.06
CA GLY A 115 -14.08 1.43 -0.63
C GLY A 115 -15.39 1.94 -1.21
N ALA A 116 -16.20 1.02 -1.75
CA ALA A 116 -17.51 1.31 -2.36
C ALA A 116 -18.52 1.94 -1.38
N SER A 117 -18.30 1.82 -0.06
CA SER A 117 -19.17 2.41 0.97
C SER A 117 -19.06 3.94 1.10
N GLY A 118 -18.05 4.56 0.51
CA GLY A 118 -17.92 6.04 0.41
C GLY A 118 -17.93 6.81 1.74
N LEU A 119 -17.72 6.13 2.87
CA LEU A 119 -17.81 6.75 4.19
C LEU A 119 -16.70 7.78 4.39
N LYS A 120 -17.11 8.98 4.69
CA LYS A 120 -16.40 10.24 5.09
C LYS A 120 -14.95 10.42 4.60
N GLU A 121 -14.66 11.60 4.12
CA GLU A 121 -13.47 12.07 3.41
C GLU A 121 -12.10 11.79 4.07
N PHE A 122 -12.06 11.30 5.31
CA PHE A 122 -10.85 11.18 6.11
C PHE A 122 -10.50 9.75 6.58
N PHE A 123 -11.26 8.72 6.21
CA PHE A 123 -11.00 7.36 6.71
C PHE A 123 -10.59 6.41 5.58
N VAL A 124 -9.51 5.68 5.84
CA VAL A 124 -9.10 4.52 5.05
C VAL A 124 -10.08 3.37 5.33
N GLY A 125 -10.50 2.67 4.28
CA GLY A 125 -11.39 1.51 4.45
C GLY A 125 -10.74 0.42 5.30
N SER A 126 -11.53 -0.22 6.16
CA SER A 126 -11.09 -1.25 7.10
C SER A 126 -10.33 -2.42 6.43
N ASN A 127 -10.67 -2.76 5.18
CA ASN A 127 -9.96 -3.77 4.41
C ASN A 127 -8.56 -3.29 4.00
N THR A 128 -8.41 -2.02 3.60
CA THR A 128 -7.11 -1.45 3.25
C THR A 128 -6.19 -1.42 4.46
N GLU A 129 -6.69 -0.96 5.60
CA GLU A 129 -5.96 -0.94 6.87
C GLU A 129 -5.42 -2.33 7.22
N LYS A 130 -6.30 -3.36 7.20
CA LYS A 130 -5.91 -4.74 7.49
C LYS A 130 -4.89 -5.29 6.49
N ILE A 131 -5.04 -5.01 5.20
CA ILE A 131 -4.09 -5.47 4.17
C ILE A 131 -2.74 -4.77 4.35
N VAL A 132 -2.70 -3.46 4.57
CA VAL A 132 -1.47 -2.71 4.86
C VAL A 132 -0.73 -3.31 6.07
N ARG A 133 -1.46 -3.71 7.11
CA ARG A 133 -0.90 -4.27 8.34
C ARG A 133 -0.41 -5.73 8.19
N TRP A 134 -1.12 -6.56 7.46
CA TRP A 134 -0.92 -8.02 7.51
C TRP A 134 -0.38 -8.65 6.22
N CYS A 135 -0.38 -7.94 5.10
CA CYS A 135 0.04 -8.50 3.82
C CYS A 135 1.53 -8.91 3.85
N PRO A 136 1.86 -10.14 3.39
CA PRO A 136 3.25 -10.63 3.39
C PRO A 136 4.11 -10.00 2.30
N VAL A 137 3.52 -9.25 1.37
CA VAL A 137 4.22 -8.54 0.30
C VAL A 137 3.98 -7.04 0.41
N PRO A 138 4.82 -6.20 -0.22
CA PRO A 138 4.59 -4.76 -0.22
C PRO A 138 3.20 -4.37 -0.70
N VAL A 139 2.66 -3.31 -0.09
CA VAL A 139 1.36 -2.73 -0.46
C VAL A 139 1.56 -1.27 -0.85
N ILE A 140 0.99 -0.84 -1.96
CA ILE A 140 0.85 0.58 -2.30
C ILE A 140 -0.61 0.96 -2.15
N SER A 141 -0.89 1.90 -1.25
CA SER A 141 -2.20 2.49 -1.08
C SER A 141 -2.31 3.79 -1.87
N ILE A 142 -3.41 3.93 -2.64
CA ILE A 142 -3.68 5.07 -3.53
C ILE A 142 -4.94 5.79 -3.06
N LYS A 143 -4.82 7.06 -2.71
CA LYS A 143 -5.95 7.89 -2.28
C LYS A 143 -6.53 8.70 -3.44
N ASN A 144 -5.67 9.29 -4.22
CA ASN A 144 -6.03 10.15 -5.35
C ASN A 144 -5.47 9.62 -6.66
N ALA A 145 -6.02 10.11 -7.78
CA ALA A 145 -5.50 9.81 -9.10
C ALA A 145 -4.03 10.25 -9.22
N THR A 146 -3.14 9.28 -9.28
CA THR A 146 -1.70 9.49 -9.38
C THR A 146 -1.14 8.63 -10.51
N LYS A 147 -0.18 9.18 -11.27
CA LYS A 147 0.56 8.43 -12.29
C LYS A 147 1.81 7.82 -11.68
N ALA A 148 2.09 6.56 -11.95
CA ALA A 148 3.33 5.92 -11.49
C ALA A 148 4.58 6.63 -12.07
N SER A 149 4.49 7.17 -13.26
CA SER A 149 5.56 7.95 -13.93
C SER A 149 5.87 9.29 -13.26
N SER A 150 4.97 9.82 -12.44
CA SER A 150 5.20 11.08 -11.70
C SER A 150 6.03 10.91 -10.43
N ILE A 151 6.27 9.70 -9.96
CA ILE A 151 7.02 9.44 -8.73
C ILE A 151 8.51 9.76 -8.96
N LYS A 152 8.99 10.86 -8.33
CA LYS A 152 10.38 11.34 -8.40
C LYS A 152 11.01 11.57 -7.04
N ASN A 153 10.20 11.78 -6.01
CA ASN A 153 10.63 12.06 -4.64
C ASN A 153 9.97 11.06 -3.69
N ILE A 154 10.75 10.13 -3.13
CA ILE A 154 10.28 9.14 -2.16
C ILE A 154 10.76 9.57 -0.77
N VAL A 155 9.83 9.80 0.15
CA VAL A 155 10.14 10.07 1.55
C VAL A 155 10.25 8.75 2.30
N PHE A 156 11.38 8.54 2.97
CA PHE A 156 11.65 7.39 3.81
C PHE A 156 11.80 7.81 5.28
N PRO A 157 10.72 7.82 6.06
CA PRO A 157 10.83 7.98 7.50
C PRO A 157 11.54 6.78 8.10
N SER A 158 12.61 7.04 8.86
CA SER A 158 13.45 6.01 9.44
C SER A 158 13.88 6.40 10.85
N THR A 159 13.96 5.43 11.75
CA THR A 159 14.58 5.61 13.07
C THR A 159 16.07 5.42 13.04
N LEU A 160 16.61 5.08 11.86
CA LEU A 160 18.03 4.85 11.60
C LEU A 160 18.59 3.65 12.37
N HIS A 161 17.70 2.71 12.76
CA HIS A 161 18.11 1.52 13.48
C HIS A 161 18.77 0.49 12.55
N LYS A 162 19.61 -0.37 13.12
CA LYS A 162 20.33 -1.39 12.35
C LYS A 162 19.39 -2.47 11.78
N ASP A 163 18.27 -2.71 12.45
CA ASP A 163 17.30 -3.74 12.07
C ASP A 163 16.45 -3.37 10.85
N GLU A 164 16.64 -2.17 10.29
CA GLU A 164 15.96 -1.73 9.07
C GLU A 164 16.63 -2.21 7.76
N GLU A 165 17.55 -3.18 7.82
CA GLU A 165 18.28 -3.63 6.63
C GLU A 165 17.37 -4.16 5.53
N GLU A 166 16.49 -5.09 5.84
CA GLU A 166 15.60 -5.68 4.85
C GLU A 166 14.64 -4.64 4.25
N LEU A 167 14.06 -3.78 5.10
CA LEU A 167 13.25 -2.65 4.66
C LEU A 167 14.02 -1.74 3.71
N THR A 168 15.23 -1.34 4.10
CA THR A 168 16.07 -0.44 3.30
C THR A 168 16.42 -1.03 1.95
N MET A 169 16.72 -2.32 1.88
CA MET A 169 16.98 -3.02 0.60
C MET A 169 15.76 -3.02 -0.32
N LYS A 170 14.55 -3.20 0.24
CA LYS A 170 13.31 -3.13 -0.55
C LYS A 170 13.01 -1.70 -1.01
N ILE A 171 13.29 -0.70 -0.17
CA ILE A 171 13.15 0.72 -0.54
C ILE A 171 14.16 1.12 -1.64
N LYS A 172 15.40 0.61 -1.60
CA LYS A 172 16.36 0.79 -2.71
C LYS A 172 15.81 0.24 -4.03
N ALA A 173 15.26 -0.98 -4.01
CA ALA A 173 14.64 -1.55 -5.20
C ALA A 173 13.43 -0.74 -5.70
N LEU A 174 12.66 -0.14 -4.79
CA LEU A 174 11.59 0.79 -5.12
C LEU A 174 12.12 2.08 -5.73
N GLN A 175 13.17 2.68 -5.14
CA GLN A 175 13.86 3.85 -5.64
C GLN A 175 14.41 3.64 -7.04
N ASP A 176 15.12 2.53 -7.26
CA ASP A 176 15.69 2.18 -8.57
C ASP A 176 14.61 1.99 -9.62
N PHE A 177 13.48 1.37 -9.27
CA PHE A 177 12.35 1.19 -10.17
C PHE A 177 11.77 2.53 -10.65
N PHE A 178 11.53 3.47 -9.74
CA PHE A 178 10.99 4.78 -10.08
C PHE A 178 12.05 5.78 -10.56
N LYS A 179 13.34 5.45 -10.43
CA LYS A 179 14.47 6.37 -10.65
C LYS A 179 14.29 7.67 -9.86
N ALA A 180 13.88 7.53 -8.61
CA ALA A 180 13.50 8.62 -7.73
C ALA A 180 14.67 9.06 -6.82
N THR A 181 14.57 10.27 -6.29
CA THR A 181 15.41 10.71 -5.16
C THR A 181 14.82 10.17 -3.86
N LEU A 182 15.66 9.59 -3.00
CA LEU A 182 15.27 9.09 -1.69
C LEU A 182 15.53 10.14 -0.62
N HIS A 183 14.49 10.64 0.03
CA HIS A 183 14.60 11.58 1.15
C HIS A 183 14.56 10.79 2.46
N ILE A 184 15.72 10.46 3.02
CA ILE A 184 15.83 9.81 4.32
C ILE A 184 15.46 10.84 5.38
N LEU A 185 14.44 10.55 6.16
CA LEU A 185 13.85 11.48 7.10
C LEU A 185 13.91 10.92 8.53
N TYR A 186 14.57 11.64 9.41
CA TYR A 186 14.48 11.42 10.84
C TYR A 186 13.59 12.50 11.47
N ILE A 187 12.53 12.10 12.16
CA ILE A 187 11.67 13.03 12.91
C ILE A 187 12.20 13.15 14.33
N ASN A 188 12.59 14.37 14.69
CA ASN A 188 13.11 14.71 15.99
C ASN A 188 11.98 15.28 16.85
N THR A 189 11.42 14.45 17.70
CA THR A 189 10.29 14.82 18.57
C THR A 189 10.77 15.14 19.99
N PRO A 190 9.98 15.82 20.82
CA PRO A 190 10.34 16.05 22.23
C PRO A 190 10.66 14.75 22.99
N ALA A 191 10.00 13.64 22.66
CA ALA A 191 10.22 12.34 23.30
C ALA A 191 11.51 11.66 22.85
N ASN A 192 11.95 11.92 21.60
CA ASN A 192 13.13 11.30 20.97
C ASN A 192 14.19 12.34 20.60
N PHE A 193 14.27 13.44 21.34
CA PHE A 193 15.15 14.56 21.01
C PHE A 193 16.61 14.13 20.96
N ARG A 194 17.28 14.50 19.88
CA ARG A 194 18.73 14.41 19.71
C ARG A 194 19.27 15.70 19.13
N THR A 195 20.52 16.03 19.49
CA THR A 195 21.17 17.21 18.91
C THR A 195 21.46 17.01 17.42
N ASP A 196 21.58 18.10 16.68
CA ASP A 196 21.92 18.08 15.24
C ASP A 196 23.19 17.29 14.94
N VAL A 197 24.22 17.40 15.80
CA VAL A 197 25.48 16.67 15.62
C VAL A 197 25.23 15.16 15.64
N VAL A 198 24.44 14.69 16.60
CA VAL A 198 24.10 13.27 16.74
C VAL A 198 23.25 12.80 15.55
N ASN A 199 22.22 13.56 15.20
CA ASN A 199 21.33 13.21 14.08
C ASN A 199 22.09 13.13 12.74
N ARG A 200 22.93 14.12 12.44
CA ARG A 200 23.75 14.13 11.21
C ARG A 200 24.71 12.96 11.15
N LYS A 201 25.34 12.61 12.28
CA LYS A 201 26.22 11.44 12.36
C LYS A 201 25.46 10.16 12.04
N MET A 202 24.33 9.94 12.69
CA MET A 202 23.50 8.74 12.49
C MET A 202 22.99 8.61 11.06
N LEU A 203 22.47 9.69 10.48
CA LEU A 203 22.02 9.73 9.10
C LEU A 203 23.14 9.37 8.11
N ASN A 204 24.33 9.94 8.30
CA ASN A 204 25.49 9.64 7.45
C ASN A 204 25.95 8.19 7.59
N GLU A 205 25.98 7.64 8.82
CA GLU A 205 26.33 6.24 9.07
C GLU A 205 25.32 5.29 8.43
N PHE A 206 24.02 5.62 8.53
CA PHE A 206 22.94 4.87 7.89
C PHE A 206 23.11 4.84 6.36
N ALA A 207 23.27 6.01 5.73
CA ALA A 207 23.43 6.10 4.28
C ALA A 207 24.66 5.34 3.77
N LYS A 208 25.79 5.41 4.50
CA LYS A 208 27.03 4.69 4.20
C LYS A 208 26.84 3.17 4.32
N ARG A 209 26.21 2.71 5.42
CA ARG A 209 25.96 1.29 5.67
C ARG A 209 25.22 0.62 4.52
N PHE A 210 24.18 1.27 4.01
CA PHE A 210 23.35 0.73 2.95
C PHE A 210 23.79 1.12 1.54
N MET A 211 24.94 1.83 1.42
CA MET A 211 25.48 2.28 0.12
C MET A 211 24.41 2.98 -0.73
N LEU A 212 23.67 3.91 -0.10
CA LEU A 212 22.58 4.62 -0.76
C LEU A 212 23.13 5.57 -1.82
N LYS A 213 22.36 5.76 -2.89
CA LYS A 213 22.67 6.68 -4.00
C LYS A 213 21.45 7.55 -4.27
N ASN A 214 21.67 8.74 -4.84
CA ASN A 214 20.62 9.71 -5.15
C ASN A 214 19.66 9.92 -3.97
N PHE A 215 20.19 10.41 -2.85
CA PHE A 215 19.42 10.62 -1.62
C PHE A 215 19.71 11.99 -1.00
N THR A 216 18.84 12.41 -0.09
CA THR A 216 19.05 13.52 0.83
C THR A 216 18.92 13.03 2.27
N LEU A 217 19.57 13.71 3.20
CA LEU A 217 19.52 13.43 4.64
C LEU A 217 18.79 14.57 5.34
N ASN A 218 17.68 14.26 6.00
CA ASN A 218 16.78 15.25 6.55
C ASN A 218 16.51 14.96 8.04
N VAL A 219 16.57 16.01 8.84
CA VAL A 219 16.07 16.04 10.22
C VAL A 219 14.92 17.02 10.24
N TYR A 220 13.77 16.59 10.73
CA TYR A 220 12.59 17.44 10.84
C TYR A 220 12.11 17.45 12.28
N ASN A 221 11.90 18.63 12.86
CA ASN A 221 11.43 18.77 14.23
C ASN A 221 9.92 18.93 14.22
N ASP A 222 9.22 18.06 14.96
CA ASP A 222 7.77 18.17 15.13
C ASP A 222 7.34 17.61 16.49
N LEU A 223 6.09 17.82 16.86
CA LEU A 223 5.51 17.33 18.12
C LEU A 223 5.30 15.82 18.12
N SER A 224 4.96 15.26 16.95
CA SER A 224 4.81 13.82 16.73
C SER A 224 5.46 13.39 15.43
N GLU A 225 5.72 12.09 15.31
CA GLU A 225 6.34 11.54 14.11
C GLU A 225 5.38 11.59 12.93
N GLU A 226 4.08 11.34 13.14
CA GLU A 226 3.06 11.37 12.11
C GLU A 226 2.95 12.79 11.50
N ALA A 227 2.85 13.80 12.38
CA ALA A 227 2.79 15.18 11.95
C ALA A 227 4.07 15.57 11.19
N GLY A 228 5.23 15.20 11.72
CA GLY A 228 6.51 15.46 11.07
C GLY A 228 6.64 14.83 9.70
N VAL A 229 6.24 13.58 9.53
CA VAL A 229 6.22 12.92 8.22
C VAL A 229 5.27 13.63 7.25
N ALA A 230 4.07 13.98 7.71
CA ALA A 230 3.08 14.67 6.89
C ALA A 230 3.56 16.07 6.46
N ASN A 231 4.04 16.87 7.41
CA ASN A 231 4.50 18.23 7.17
C ASN A 231 5.74 18.26 6.27
N PHE A 232 6.74 17.42 6.54
CA PHE A 232 7.92 17.30 5.68
C PHE A 232 7.56 16.88 4.25
N THR A 233 6.72 15.83 4.11
CA THR A 233 6.29 15.35 2.79
C THR A 233 5.59 16.45 1.98
N LYS A 234 4.74 17.24 2.63
CA LYS A 234 4.07 18.39 2.01
C LYS A 234 5.06 19.48 1.61
N GLU A 235 6.01 19.82 2.50
CA GLU A 235 7.00 20.88 2.28
C GLU A 235 7.87 20.60 1.04
N ILE A 236 8.40 19.36 0.91
CA ILE A 236 9.24 18.99 -0.22
C ILE A 236 8.45 18.56 -1.46
N LYS A 237 7.11 18.55 -1.39
CA LYS A 237 6.23 18.01 -2.41
C LYS A 237 6.58 16.55 -2.74
N GLY A 238 6.75 15.74 -1.71
CA GLY A 238 7.05 14.31 -1.86
C GLY A 238 5.95 13.58 -2.64
N ASP A 239 6.36 12.72 -3.56
CA ASP A 239 5.45 12.03 -4.47
C ASP A 239 5.00 10.67 -3.93
N MET A 240 5.74 10.11 -2.98
CA MET A 240 5.44 8.83 -2.33
C MET A 240 6.09 8.79 -0.95
N ILE A 241 5.43 8.13 0.01
CA ILE A 241 6.07 7.73 1.27
C ILE A 241 6.36 6.23 1.21
N ALA A 242 7.53 5.80 1.69
CA ALA A 242 7.88 4.39 1.83
C ALA A 242 8.25 4.10 3.29
N MET A 243 7.51 3.18 3.94
CA MET A 243 7.70 2.89 5.35
C MET A 243 7.35 1.44 5.72
N ALA A 244 7.79 0.99 6.90
CA ALA A 244 7.35 -0.27 7.47
C ALA A 244 6.01 -0.16 8.20
N THR A 245 5.28 -1.27 8.33
CA THR A 245 4.03 -1.33 9.14
C THR A 245 4.23 -1.90 10.53
N HIS A 246 5.35 -2.58 10.79
CA HIS A 246 5.72 -3.11 12.11
C HIS A 246 7.23 -2.94 12.29
N GLY A 247 7.67 -2.57 13.48
CA GLY A 247 9.07 -2.52 13.84
C GLY A 247 9.37 -3.36 15.06
N ARG A 248 10.52 -4.04 15.04
CA ARG A 248 11.03 -4.76 16.22
C ARG A 248 11.71 -3.79 17.17
N LYS A 249 11.47 -3.96 18.49
CA LYS A 249 12.21 -3.46 19.66
C LYS A 249 12.93 -2.11 19.49
N GLY A 250 12.28 -1.04 19.83
CA GLY A 250 12.85 0.32 19.89
C GLY A 250 11.91 1.39 19.37
N LEU A 251 10.88 1.01 18.65
CA LEU A 251 9.88 1.89 18.05
C LEU A 251 8.49 1.61 18.63
N SER A 252 8.43 1.30 19.92
CA SER A 252 7.18 0.89 20.59
C SER A 252 6.07 1.94 20.55
N HIS A 253 6.36 3.15 20.13
CA HIS A 253 5.38 4.21 19.92
C HIS A 253 5.19 4.58 18.44
N LEU A 254 6.22 4.49 17.59
CA LEU A 254 6.12 4.79 16.16
C LEU A 254 5.44 3.71 15.31
N MET A 255 5.31 2.49 15.83
CA MET A 255 4.94 1.33 15.02
C MET A 255 3.92 0.40 15.68
N SER A 256 3.17 0.88 16.63
CA SER A 256 1.90 0.26 16.98
C SER A 256 0.88 0.64 15.90
N GLY A 257 0.92 0.03 14.72
CA GLY A 257 -0.12 0.17 13.69
C GLY A 257 -0.69 1.57 13.41
N SER A 258 -0.67 2.45 14.41
CA SER A 258 -1.27 3.77 14.39
C SER A 258 -0.57 4.74 13.42
N ILE A 259 0.77 4.79 13.37
CA ILE A 259 1.44 5.79 12.53
C ILE A 259 1.27 5.49 11.05
N ALA A 260 1.49 4.24 10.61
CA ALA A 260 1.23 3.89 9.23
C ALA A 260 -0.25 4.09 8.88
N GLU A 261 -1.16 3.80 9.80
CA GLU A 261 -2.59 4.06 9.66
C GLU A 261 -2.89 5.55 9.60
N ASP A 262 -2.33 6.35 10.52
CA ASP A 262 -2.52 7.80 10.56
C ASP A 262 -1.88 8.50 9.36
N VAL A 263 -0.70 8.08 8.93
CA VAL A 263 -0.05 8.56 7.71
C VAL A 263 -0.91 8.22 6.48
N VAL A 264 -1.42 6.98 6.37
CA VAL A 264 -2.33 6.58 5.29
C VAL A 264 -3.65 7.36 5.33
N ASN A 265 -4.14 7.72 6.53
CA ASN A 265 -5.36 8.50 6.68
C ASN A 265 -5.20 9.97 6.26
N HIS A 266 -4.07 10.60 6.53
CA HIS A 266 -3.92 12.06 6.40
C HIS A 266 -3.10 12.51 5.20
N ILE A 267 -2.39 11.61 4.52
CA ILE A 267 -1.51 11.94 3.40
C ILE A 267 -2.19 11.66 2.05
N GLU A 268 -1.95 12.56 1.09
CA GLU A 268 -2.59 12.53 -0.22
C GLU A 268 -1.79 11.74 -1.27
N CYS A 269 -0.46 11.65 -1.12
CA CYS A 269 0.37 10.90 -2.07
C CYS A 269 0.28 9.38 -1.81
N PRO A 270 0.65 8.55 -2.79
CA PRO A 270 0.78 7.10 -2.61
C PRO A 270 1.68 6.73 -1.43
N ILE A 271 1.28 5.70 -0.69
CA ILE A 271 2.07 5.18 0.41
C ILE A 271 2.41 3.72 0.13
N TRP A 272 3.71 3.46 0.04
CA TRP A 272 4.26 2.13 -0.03
C TRP A 272 4.55 1.64 1.39
N THR A 273 4.00 0.50 1.74
CA THR A 273 4.22 -0.12 3.04
C THR A 273 4.74 -1.54 2.88
N TRP A 274 5.55 -1.97 3.83
CA TRP A 274 6.02 -3.33 3.92
C TRP A 274 6.03 -3.81 5.38
N LYS A 275 5.49 -5.01 5.60
CA LYS A 275 5.49 -5.64 6.90
C LYS A 275 6.88 -6.22 7.18
N THR A 276 7.56 -5.71 8.20
CA THR A 276 8.79 -6.31 8.72
C THR A 276 8.44 -7.49 9.64
N ASN A 277 9.20 -8.57 9.56
CA ASN A 277 9.02 -9.76 10.41
C ASN A 277 9.49 -9.53 11.83
#